data_1b8837ceb16a45661c5d1aff534f63d7
#
_entry.id   1b8837ceb16a45661c5d1aff534f63d7
#
_cell.length_a   1.000
_cell.length_b   1.000
_cell.length_c   1.000
_cell.angle_alpha   90.00
_cell.angle_beta   90.00
_cell.angle_gamma   90.00
#
_symmetry.space_group_name_H-M   'P 1'
#
loop_
_entity.id
_entity.type
_entity.pdbx_description
1 polymer ?
#
loop_
_entity_poly.entity_id
_entity_poly.type
_entity_poly.pdbx_seq_one_letter_code
_entity_poly.pdbx_strand_id
1 'polypeptide(L)'
;MLVSLLLTSMPAANAADRVESTPAPVVSPTPTPAKTTPTPVATPTPAPSVAAKNVNTELTKIRSLIAANNFSAALSALKVADKAFPNNADINNLLGYSARNLKQYKSAATYYVKALKIDPNHLGALEYQGELFMLTKKTSDAKKNLAKLKSLCGVNCEEYLDLKKAIGNK
;
A
#
# COMPACT_ATOMS: atom_id res chain seq x y z
N MET A 1 -28.87 27.67 -43.09
CA MET A 1 -29.40 28.19 -41.83
C MET A 1 -28.29 27.95 -40.82
N LEU A 2 -27.41 28.82 -40.64
CA LEU A 2 -27.30 30.06 -39.89
C LEU A 2 -27.75 29.95 -38.44
N VAL A 3 -26.73 30.21 -37.57
CA VAL A 3 -26.75 31.05 -36.33
C VAL A 3 -27.02 30.20 -35.07
N SER A 4 -26.30 30.28 -34.01
CA SER A 4 -25.70 31.45 -33.34
C SER A 4 -24.67 31.03 -32.29
N LEU A 5 -23.63 31.76 -32.29
CA LEU A 5 -22.57 32.00 -31.32
C LEU A 5 -23.16 32.70 -30.07
N LEU A 6 -22.89 32.23 -28.87
CA LEU A 6 -22.97 33.04 -27.66
C LEU A 6 -21.73 32.86 -26.80
N LEU A 7 -20.82 33.78 -26.93
CA LEU A 7 -19.86 34.17 -25.91
C LEU A 7 -20.61 34.87 -24.77
N THR A 8 -20.34 34.50 -23.54
CA THR A 8 -20.51 35.37 -22.39
C THR A 8 -19.29 35.36 -21.51
N SER A 9 -18.81 36.55 -21.35
CA SER A 9 -17.64 37.06 -20.69
C SER A 9 -17.63 36.88 -19.17
N MET A 10 -16.39 36.90 -18.66
CA MET A 10 -16.01 37.06 -17.24
C MET A 10 -16.53 38.38 -16.64
N PRO A 11 -16.50 38.48 -15.28
CA PRO A 11 -15.61 39.49 -14.76
C PRO A 11 -14.66 38.99 -13.65
N ALA A 12 -13.49 39.60 -13.66
CA ALA A 12 -12.56 39.69 -12.57
C ALA A 12 -13.02 40.73 -11.56
N ALA A 13 -12.83 40.50 -10.27
CA ALA A 13 -12.76 41.53 -9.26
C ALA A 13 -11.77 41.13 -8.17
N ASN A 14 -10.74 41.87 -8.19
CA ASN A 14 -9.91 42.48 -7.17
C ASN A 14 -10.59 42.71 -5.82
N ALA A 15 -9.87 42.41 -4.71
CA ALA A 15 -9.55 43.48 -3.74
C ALA A 15 -8.59 42.90 -2.69
N ALA A 16 -7.49 43.55 -2.58
CA ALA A 16 -6.57 43.51 -1.46
C ALA A 16 -7.26 44.02 -0.19
N ASP A 17 -7.01 43.42 0.93
CA ASP A 17 -7.04 44.16 2.19
C ASP A 17 -5.86 43.76 3.07
N ARG A 18 -5.18 44.80 3.45
CA ARG A 18 -3.93 44.89 4.18
C ARG A 18 -4.29 45.36 5.58
N VAL A 19 -4.05 44.60 6.58
CA VAL A 19 -4.10 45.05 7.97
C VAL A 19 -2.79 44.72 8.66
N GLU A 20 -2.05 45.63 8.77
CA GLU A 20 -1.24 46.39 9.73
C GLU A 20 -0.99 45.71 11.06
N SER A 21 0.31 45.62 11.32
CA SER A 21 0.99 45.17 12.51
C SER A 21 0.76 46.10 13.71
N THR A 22 0.55 45.52 14.89
CA THR A 22 0.84 46.18 16.16
C THR A 22 1.69 45.29 17.07
N PRO A 23 2.67 45.90 17.79
CA PRO A 23 3.71 45.12 18.47
C PRO A 23 3.31 44.74 19.90
N ALA A 24 3.98 43.69 20.38
CA ALA A 24 3.87 43.11 21.70
C ALA A 24 4.28 44.08 22.85
N PRO A 25 3.79 43.85 24.05
CA PRO A 25 4.45 44.40 25.25
C PRO A 25 5.42 43.36 25.81
N VAL A 26 6.62 43.86 26.04
CA VAL A 26 7.71 43.28 26.79
C VAL A 26 7.35 43.21 28.27
N VAL A 27 7.52 42.08 28.90
CA VAL A 27 7.60 41.97 30.36
C VAL A 27 8.80 41.16 30.73
N SER A 28 9.70 41.85 31.41
CA SER A 28 10.92 41.36 32.08
C SER A 28 10.62 40.95 33.54
N PRO A 29 11.60 40.52 34.32
CA PRO A 29 11.90 39.12 34.59
C PRO A 29 11.78 38.75 36.10
N THR A 30 11.91 37.44 36.34
CA THR A 30 12.48 36.77 37.54
C THR A 30 11.74 36.84 38.89
N PRO A 31 11.69 35.78 39.69
CA PRO A 31 12.89 35.32 40.36
C PRO A 31 13.14 33.78 40.35
N THR A 32 14.40 33.44 40.46
CA THR A 32 14.92 32.11 40.74
C THR A 32 14.49 31.63 42.13
N PRO A 33 14.03 30.39 42.29
CA PRO A 33 14.16 29.70 43.54
C PRO A 33 15.01 28.42 43.44
N ALA A 34 15.97 28.41 44.33
CA ALA A 34 16.49 27.27 45.09
C ALA A 34 16.66 25.91 44.41
N LYS A 35 17.94 25.59 44.35
CA LYS A 35 18.56 24.30 44.21
C LYS A 35 17.95 23.25 45.14
N THR A 36 17.12 22.36 44.58
CA THR A 36 16.78 21.09 45.24
C THR A 36 17.55 19.97 44.57
N THR A 37 18.33 19.27 45.34
CA THR A 37 19.12 18.10 44.99
C THR A 37 18.18 16.99 44.49
N PRO A 38 18.33 16.42 43.30
CA PRO A 38 17.51 15.30 42.85
C PRO A 38 17.96 14.03 43.57
N THR A 39 17.01 13.42 44.28
CA THR A 39 17.09 12.05 44.76
C THR A 39 17.29 11.11 43.55
N PRO A 40 18.19 10.10 43.63
CA PRO A 40 18.35 9.17 42.50
C PRO A 40 17.05 8.40 42.23
N VAL A 41 16.42 8.75 41.13
CA VAL A 41 15.30 7.98 40.61
C VAL A 41 15.88 6.65 40.12
N ALA A 42 15.40 5.56 40.69
CA ALA A 42 15.70 4.21 40.27
C ALA A 42 15.38 4.08 38.78
N THR A 43 16.39 3.75 37.99
CA THR A 43 16.28 3.44 36.56
C THR A 43 15.27 2.29 36.42
N PRO A 44 14.19 2.43 35.67
CA PRO A 44 13.30 1.30 35.42
C PRO A 44 14.09 0.25 34.64
N THR A 45 14.18 -0.95 35.20
CA THR A 45 14.68 -2.14 34.51
C THR A 45 13.94 -2.26 33.17
N PRO A 46 14.63 -2.32 32.02
CA PRO A 46 13.95 -2.50 30.74
C PRO A 46 13.19 -3.82 30.79
N ALA A 47 11.88 -3.74 30.62
CA ALA A 47 11.04 -4.91 30.40
C ALA A 47 11.62 -5.75 29.25
N PRO A 48 11.52 -7.09 29.29
CA PRO A 48 12.05 -7.93 28.23
C PRO A 48 11.46 -7.48 26.89
N SER A 49 12.35 -7.00 26.01
CA SER A 49 12.01 -6.64 24.65
C SER A 49 11.44 -7.88 23.96
N VAL A 50 10.14 -7.96 23.83
CA VAL A 50 9.49 -8.84 22.85
C VAL A 50 10.06 -8.41 21.50
N ALA A 51 10.94 -9.24 20.93
CA ALA A 51 11.59 -8.97 19.67
C ALA A 51 10.52 -8.48 18.67
N ALA A 52 10.63 -7.24 18.26
CA ALA A 52 9.67 -6.62 17.35
C ALA A 52 9.56 -7.52 16.12
N LYS A 53 8.38 -8.09 15.87
CA LYS A 53 8.14 -8.97 14.72
C LYS A 53 8.48 -8.19 13.46
N ASN A 54 9.50 -8.65 12.74
CA ASN A 54 9.92 -8.02 11.50
C ASN A 54 9.13 -8.68 10.35
N VAL A 55 8.34 -7.91 9.64
CA VAL A 55 7.52 -8.37 8.52
C VAL A 55 8.35 -9.09 7.46
N ASN A 56 9.56 -8.61 7.16
CA ASN A 56 10.43 -9.23 6.16
C ASN A 56 10.88 -10.64 6.59
N THR A 57 11.17 -10.86 7.87
CA THR A 57 11.53 -12.18 8.39
C THR A 57 10.35 -13.15 8.28
N GLU A 58 9.13 -12.70 8.60
CA GLU A 58 7.93 -13.53 8.45
C GLU A 58 7.65 -13.84 6.98
N LEU A 59 7.75 -12.83 6.08
CA LEU A 59 7.57 -13.05 4.64
C LEU A 59 8.61 -14.00 4.05
N THR A 60 9.86 -13.96 4.51
CA THR A 60 10.90 -14.93 4.07
C THR A 60 10.50 -16.37 4.38
N LYS A 61 10.04 -16.65 5.60
CA LYS A 61 9.56 -17.97 5.98
C LYS A 61 8.35 -18.41 5.15
N ILE A 62 7.42 -17.50 4.92
CA ILE A 62 6.22 -17.77 4.13
C ILE A 62 6.56 -18.02 2.65
N ARG A 63 7.49 -17.27 2.08
CA ARG A 63 7.98 -17.50 0.71
C ARG A 63 8.65 -18.89 0.57
N SER A 64 9.33 -19.37 1.59
CA SER A 64 9.86 -20.75 1.59
C SER A 64 8.75 -21.81 1.54
N LEU A 65 7.63 -21.61 2.24
CA LEU A 65 6.45 -22.48 2.14
C LEU A 65 5.84 -22.47 0.74
N ILE A 66 5.77 -21.28 0.13
CA ILE A 66 5.27 -21.10 -1.25
C ILE A 66 6.18 -21.81 -2.24
N ALA A 67 7.50 -21.65 -2.12
CA ALA A 67 8.49 -22.31 -2.97
C ALA A 67 8.42 -23.86 -2.87
N ALA A 68 8.06 -24.36 -1.69
CA ALA A 68 7.79 -25.79 -1.47
C ALA A 68 6.38 -26.22 -1.93
N ASN A 69 5.61 -25.37 -2.61
CA ASN A 69 4.22 -25.57 -3.01
C ASN A 69 3.26 -25.89 -1.85
N ASN A 70 3.66 -25.58 -0.61
CA ASN A 70 2.82 -25.77 0.58
C ASN A 70 1.87 -24.56 0.76
N PHE A 71 0.98 -24.36 -0.20
CA PHE A 71 0.08 -23.20 -0.24
C PHE A 71 -0.91 -23.15 0.92
N SER A 72 -1.29 -24.31 1.47
CA SER A 72 -2.18 -24.37 2.64
C SER A 72 -1.51 -23.82 3.89
N ALA A 73 -0.27 -24.26 4.17
CA ALA A 73 0.51 -23.73 5.29
C ALA A 73 0.85 -22.26 5.09
N ALA A 74 1.25 -21.87 3.87
CA ALA A 74 1.50 -20.48 3.52
C ALA A 74 0.28 -19.59 3.76
N LEU A 75 -0.92 -20.03 3.31
CA LEU A 75 -2.17 -19.29 3.51
C LEU A 75 -2.50 -19.10 5.00
N SER A 76 -2.27 -20.13 5.81
CA SER A 76 -2.48 -20.08 7.27
C SER A 76 -1.51 -19.10 7.94
N ALA A 77 -0.22 -19.17 7.61
CA ALA A 77 0.81 -18.28 8.13
C ALA A 77 0.56 -16.82 7.70
N LEU A 78 0.16 -16.60 6.43
CA LEU A 78 -0.17 -15.28 5.91
C LEU A 78 -1.37 -14.64 6.62
N LYS A 79 -2.40 -15.41 6.99
CA LYS A 79 -3.53 -14.90 7.79
C LYS A 79 -3.09 -14.43 9.19
N VAL A 80 -2.11 -15.09 9.78
CA VAL A 80 -1.51 -14.64 11.05
C VAL A 80 -0.69 -13.38 10.82
N ALA A 81 0.10 -13.34 9.75
CA ALA A 81 0.88 -12.16 9.39
C ALA A 81 0.00 -10.93 9.07
N ASP A 82 -1.14 -11.10 8.36
CA ASP A 82 -2.06 -10.00 8.05
C ASP A 82 -2.67 -9.36 9.31
N LYS A 83 -2.87 -10.15 10.37
CA LYS A 83 -3.29 -9.63 11.68
C LYS A 83 -2.18 -8.87 12.41
N ALA A 84 -0.94 -9.35 12.28
CA ALA A 84 0.23 -8.74 12.92
C ALA A 84 0.71 -7.47 12.20
N PHE A 85 0.54 -7.43 10.89
CA PHE A 85 0.98 -6.35 9.99
C PHE A 85 -0.18 -5.91 9.08
N PRO A 86 -1.20 -5.25 9.62
CA PRO A 86 -2.36 -4.84 8.84
C PRO A 86 -1.93 -3.82 7.75
N ASN A 87 -2.66 -3.83 6.64
CA ASN A 87 -2.41 -2.94 5.50
C ASN A 87 -1.02 -3.14 4.83
N ASN A 88 -0.51 -4.35 4.80
CA ASN A 88 0.67 -4.69 4.02
C ASN A 88 0.26 -5.28 2.65
N ALA A 89 0.71 -4.66 1.56
CA ALA A 89 0.34 -5.07 0.20
C ALA A 89 0.96 -6.42 -0.17
N ASP A 90 2.22 -6.68 0.19
CA ASP A 90 2.91 -7.96 -0.06
C ASP A 90 2.18 -9.14 0.60
N ILE A 91 1.76 -8.98 1.86
CA ILE A 91 1.02 -10.04 2.57
C ILE A 91 -0.29 -10.35 1.83
N ASN A 92 -1.03 -9.32 1.43
CA ASN A 92 -2.29 -9.50 0.72
C ASN A 92 -2.07 -10.07 -0.69
N ASN A 93 -1.00 -9.69 -1.38
CA ASN A 93 -0.60 -10.30 -2.64
C ASN A 93 -0.32 -11.80 -2.48
N LEU A 94 0.48 -12.19 -1.48
CA LEU A 94 0.82 -13.59 -1.22
C LEU A 94 -0.38 -14.42 -0.71
N LEU A 95 -1.32 -13.81 0.04
CA LEU A 95 -2.62 -14.42 0.37
C LEU A 95 -3.40 -14.74 -0.91
N GLY A 96 -3.46 -13.80 -1.84
CA GLY A 96 -4.07 -13.98 -3.15
C GLY A 96 -3.42 -15.09 -3.96
N TYR A 97 -2.08 -15.08 -4.03
CA TYR A 97 -1.30 -16.11 -4.72
C TYR A 97 -1.55 -17.52 -4.14
N SER A 98 -1.46 -17.68 -2.82
CA SER A 98 -1.69 -18.95 -2.16
C SER A 98 -3.12 -19.47 -2.36
N ALA A 99 -4.12 -18.58 -2.21
CA ALA A 99 -5.52 -18.92 -2.43
C ALA A 99 -5.80 -19.30 -3.90
N ARG A 100 -5.17 -18.62 -4.88
CA ARG A 100 -5.31 -18.94 -6.30
C ARG A 100 -4.76 -20.34 -6.62
N ASN A 101 -3.60 -20.70 -6.07
CA ASN A 101 -3.01 -22.02 -6.25
C ASN A 101 -3.87 -23.13 -5.60
N LEU A 102 -4.59 -22.82 -4.53
CA LEU A 102 -5.61 -23.69 -3.92
C LEU A 102 -6.96 -23.67 -4.64
N LYS A 103 -7.07 -23.01 -5.82
CA LYS A 103 -8.29 -22.83 -6.60
C LYS A 103 -9.41 -22.07 -5.87
N GLN A 104 -9.09 -21.37 -4.80
CA GLN A 104 -10.00 -20.52 -4.03
C GLN A 104 -10.14 -19.16 -4.71
N TYR A 105 -10.63 -19.12 -5.95
CA TYR A 105 -10.56 -17.93 -6.81
C TYR A 105 -11.32 -16.71 -6.27
N LYS A 106 -12.42 -16.90 -5.55
CA LYS A 106 -13.16 -15.80 -4.91
C LYS A 106 -12.31 -15.13 -3.82
N SER A 107 -11.69 -15.93 -2.97
CA SER A 107 -10.80 -15.42 -1.91
C SER A 107 -9.58 -14.74 -2.51
N ALA A 108 -8.97 -15.35 -3.54
CA ALA A 108 -7.83 -14.76 -4.25
C ALA A 108 -8.16 -13.36 -4.81
N ALA A 109 -9.33 -13.22 -5.46
CA ALA A 109 -9.78 -11.93 -5.99
C ALA A 109 -9.89 -10.87 -4.89
N THR A 110 -10.47 -11.23 -3.74
CA THR A 110 -10.59 -10.30 -2.59
C THR A 110 -9.22 -9.85 -2.08
N TYR A 111 -8.26 -10.76 -1.97
CA TYR A 111 -6.92 -10.44 -1.49
C TYR A 111 -6.15 -9.55 -2.47
N TYR A 112 -6.21 -9.81 -3.78
CA TYR A 112 -5.56 -8.94 -4.77
C TYR A 112 -6.20 -7.55 -4.81
N VAL A 113 -7.52 -7.45 -4.70
CA VAL A 113 -8.20 -6.14 -4.59
C VAL A 113 -7.71 -5.40 -3.35
N LYS A 114 -7.54 -6.08 -2.20
CA LYS A 114 -7.01 -5.47 -0.98
C LYS A 114 -5.56 -5.03 -1.17
N ALA A 115 -4.71 -5.86 -1.77
CA ALA A 115 -3.32 -5.51 -2.07
C ALA A 115 -3.25 -4.24 -2.95
N LEU A 116 -4.01 -4.17 -4.03
CA LEU A 116 -4.03 -3.04 -4.96
C LEU A 116 -4.75 -1.79 -4.41
N LYS A 117 -5.57 -1.94 -3.38
CA LYS A 117 -6.11 -0.80 -2.63
C LYS A 117 -5.05 -0.17 -1.72
N ILE A 118 -4.15 -0.99 -1.15
CA ILE A 118 -3.05 -0.55 -0.29
C ILE A 118 -1.93 0.06 -1.15
N ASP A 119 -1.51 -0.65 -2.18
CA ASP A 119 -0.53 -0.20 -3.16
C ASP A 119 -1.08 -0.40 -4.58
N PRO A 120 -1.63 0.64 -5.20
CA PRO A 120 -2.17 0.55 -6.56
C PRO A 120 -1.13 0.20 -7.63
N ASN A 121 0.16 0.33 -7.34
CA ASN A 121 1.27 0.09 -8.27
C ASN A 121 2.05 -1.19 -7.97
N HIS A 122 1.55 -2.03 -7.08
CA HIS A 122 2.17 -3.29 -6.72
C HIS A 122 2.22 -4.25 -7.91
N LEU A 123 3.41 -4.41 -8.52
CA LEU A 123 3.59 -5.14 -9.77
C LEU A 123 3.09 -6.59 -9.68
N GLY A 124 3.55 -7.36 -8.68
CA GLY A 124 3.12 -8.75 -8.52
C GLY A 124 1.62 -8.92 -8.26
N ALA A 125 0.94 -7.94 -7.61
CA ALA A 125 -0.51 -8.02 -7.42
C ALA A 125 -1.27 -7.75 -8.74
N LEU A 126 -0.76 -6.86 -9.60
CA LEU A 126 -1.31 -6.62 -10.94
C LEU A 126 -1.13 -7.85 -11.83
N GLU A 127 0.05 -8.46 -11.81
CA GLU A 127 0.34 -9.69 -12.55
C GLU A 127 -0.58 -10.83 -12.10
N TYR A 128 -0.53 -11.22 -10.83
CA TYR A 128 -1.29 -12.38 -10.32
C TYR A 128 -2.80 -12.18 -10.36
N GLN A 129 -3.29 -10.95 -10.19
CA GLN A 129 -4.70 -10.65 -10.45
C GLN A 129 -5.03 -10.80 -11.94
N GLY A 130 -4.14 -10.38 -12.83
CA GLY A 130 -4.28 -10.56 -14.27
C GLY A 130 -4.38 -12.05 -14.65
N GLU A 131 -3.52 -12.89 -14.09
CA GLU A 131 -3.58 -14.34 -14.29
C GLU A 131 -4.88 -14.94 -13.73
N LEU A 132 -5.35 -14.47 -12.55
CA LEU A 132 -6.65 -14.86 -12.02
C LEU A 132 -7.79 -14.48 -12.95
N PHE A 133 -7.72 -13.31 -13.59
CA PHE A 133 -8.69 -12.89 -14.60
C PHE A 133 -8.69 -13.82 -15.81
N MET A 134 -7.53 -14.32 -16.23
CA MET A 134 -7.45 -15.33 -17.30
C MET A 134 -8.10 -16.65 -16.87
N LEU A 135 -7.85 -17.14 -15.64
CA LEU A 135 -8.47 -18.33 -15.09
C LEU A 135 -10.01 -18.20 -14.96
N THR A 136 -10.50 -16.98 -14.75
CA THR A 136 -11.94 -16.70 -14.57
C THR A 136 -12.61 -16.12 -15.83
N LYS A 137 -11.96 -16.24 -16.99
CA LYS A 137 -12.43 -15.78 -18.32
C LYS A 137 -12.71 -14.27 -18.42
N LYS A 138 -12.01 -13.46 -17.62
CA LYS A 138 -12.08 -11.99 -17.62
C LYS A 138 -10.91 -11.37 -18.39
N THR A 139 -10.70 -11.78 -19.63
CA THR A 139 -9.54 -11.40 -20.46
C THR A 139 -9.39 -9.87 -20.62
N SER A 140 -10.50 -9.14 -20.70
CA SER A 140 -10.47 -7.67 -20.79
C SER A 140 -9.82 -7.05 -19.57
N ASP A 141 -10.11 -7.56 -18.36
CA ASP A 141 -9.52 -7.03 -17.13
C ASP A 141 -8.04 -7.42 -17.00
N ALA A 142 -7.67 -8.63 -17.45
CA ALA A 142 -6.26 -9.01 -17.53
C ALA A 142 -5.45 -8.07 -18.45
N LYS A 143 -6.00 -7.68 -19.60
CA LYS A 143 -5.38 -6.72 -20.52
C LYS A 143 -5.22 -5.32 -19.91
N LYS A 144 -6.14 -4.88 -19.04
CA LYS A 144 -6.01 -3.61 -18.30
C LYS A 144 -4.82 -3.67 -17.35
N ASN A 145 -4.68 -4.76 -16.59
CA ASN A 145 -3.52 -4.96 -15.72
C ASN A 145 -2.21 -5.00 -16.52
N LEU A 146 -2.19 -5.69 -17.67
CA LEU A 146 -1.03 -5.72 -18.56
C LEU A 146 -0.63 -4.32 -19.05
N ALA A 147 -1.60 -3.51 -19.46
CA ALA A 147 -1.35 -2.13 -19.86
C ALA A 147 -0.79 -1.29 -18.72
N LYS A 148 -1.29 -1.50 -17.49
CA LYS A 148 -0.77 -0.82 -16.30
C LYS A 148 0.64 -1.26 -15.96
N LEU A 149 0.96 -2.56 -16.01
CA LEU A 149 2.33 -3.07 -15.83
C LEU A 149 3.28 -2.44 -16.86
N LYS A 150 2.86 -2.39 -18.14
CA LYS A 150 3.65 -1.71 -19.18
C LYS A 150 3.99 -0.27 -18.82
N SER A 151 3.05 0.47 -18.23
CA SER A 151 3.27 1.87 -17.85
C SER A 151 4.17 2.02 -16.62
N LEU A 152 4.18 1.05 -15.70
CA LEU A 152 4.92 1.10 -14.46
C LEU A 152 6.37 0.62 -14.59
N CYS A 153 6.61 -0.46 -15.31
CA CYS A 153 7.92 -1.11 -15.37
C CYS A 153 8.39 -1.40 -16.80
N GLY A 154 7.60 -1.05 -17.83
CA GLY A 154 7.98 -1.28 -19.23
C GLY A 154 7.63 -2.69 -19.72
N VAL A 155 8.13 -3.02 -20.93
CA VAL A 155 7.79 -4.29 -21.62
C VAL A 155 8.77 -5.43 -21.30
N ASN A 156 9.82 -5.16 -20.54
CA ASN A 156 10.89 -6.11 -20.22
C ASN A 156 10.90 -6.56 -18.75
N CYS A 157 10.01 -6.04 -17.92
CA CYS A 157 9.91 -6.52 -16.55
C CYS A 157 9.20 -7.88 -16.49
N GLU A 158 9.55 -8.67 -15.48
CA GLU A 158 9.09 -10.05 -15.30
C GLU A 158 7.57 -10.12 -15.27
N GLU A 159 6.92 -9.28 -14.46
CA GLU A 159 5.47 -9.28 -14.28
C GLU A 159 4.70 -8.95 -15.56
N TYR A 160 5.24 -8.05 -16.38
CA TYR A 160 4.65 -7.77 -17.70
C TYR A 160 4.78 -8.96 -18.64
N LEU A 161 5.96 -9.59 -18.68
CA LEU A 161 6.23 -10.72 -19.58
C LEU A 161 5.38 -11.94 -19.19
N ASP A 162 5.26 -12.24 -17.91
CA ASP A 162 4.50 -13.38 -17.42
C ASP A 162 3.01 -13.20 -17.66
N LEU A 163 2.45 -12.02 -17.37
CA LEU A 163 1.05 -11.77 -17.66
C LEU A 163 0.78 -11.75 -19.18
N LYS A 164 1.68 -11.19 -19.98
CA LYS A 164 1.58 -11.22 -21.45
C LYS A 164 1.55 -12.65 -21.99
N LYS A 165 2.42 -13.51 -21.46
CA LYS A 165 2.46 -14.95 -21.78
C LYS A 165 1.14 -15.64 -21.38
N ALA A 166 0.62 -15.35 -20.18
CA ALA A 166 -0.65 -15.92 -19.71
C ALA A 166 -1.84 -15.53 -20.61
N ILE A 167 -1.84 -14.31 -21.16
CA ILE A 167 -2.87 -13.82 -22.09
C ILE A 167 -2.69 -14.44 -23.48
N GLY A 168 -1.45 -14.61 -23.96
CA GLY A 168 -1.17 -15.12 -25.29
C GLY A 168 -1.37 -16.64 -25.46
N ASN A 169 -1.39 -17.39 -24.37
CA ASN A 169 -1.55 -18.85 -24.37
C ASN A 169 -3.03 -19.30 -24.42
N LYS A 170 -3.95 -18.40 -24.73
CA LYS A 170 -5.39 -18.66 -24.90
C LYS A 170 -5.90 -17.96 -26.16
#